data_86ef6c880fc3eeb1224fd3a075fd7e26
#
_entry.id   86ef6c880fc3eeb1224fd3a075fd7e26
#
_cell.length_a   1.000
_cell.length_b   1.000
_cell.length_c   1.000
_cell.angle_alpha   90.00
_cell.angle_beta   90.00
_cell.angle_gamma   90.00
#
_symmetry.space_group_name_H-M   'P 1'
#
loop_
_entity.id
_entity.type
_entity.pdbx_description
1 polymer ?
#
loop_
_entity_poly.entity_id
_entity_poly.type
_entity_poly.pdbx_seq_one_letter_code
_entity_poly.pdbx_strand_id
1 'polypeptide(L)'
;MSSLSKGLRKVQVTLKWDPSPIGAGAHDLDIVAATYTADAPHGTPAYLVHFASRSPDGTITLDRDSRTGQGFGADEVMTLELERLAAAYARVVVGVVIQQRNAEKSFSDIPNTGVRILDGPVELASDDLSGVPAASAATIAEFTRDEAGAWQLRPVLRGFTADPAEFADLMGAAPA
;
A
#
# COMPACT_ATOMS: atom_id res chain seq x y z
N MET A 1 -9.32 -17.63 -21.38
CA MET A 1 -10.40 -16.70 -21.66
C MET A 1 -11.18 -16.32 -20.42
N SER A 2 -11.94 -17.26 -19.92
CA SER A 2 -12.77 -16.99 -18.74
C SER A 2 -11.96 -16.53 -17.51
N SER A 3 -10.74 -17.02 -17.35
CA SER A 3 -9.90 -16.64 -16.21
C SER A 3 -9.55 -15.15 -16.21
N LEU A 4 -9.45 -14.53 -17.38
CA LEU A 4 -9.13 -13.11 -17.50
C LEU A 4 -10.28 -12.21 -17.07
N SER A 5 -11.52 -12.70 -17.14
CA SER A 5 -12.70 -11.91 -16.79
C SER A 5 -13.08 -12.00 -15.32
N LYS A 6 -12.47 -12.92 -14.56
CA LYS A 6 -12.82 -13.12 -13.15
C LYS A 6 -12.29 -12.04 -12.23
N GLY A 7 -11.20 -11.39 -12.61
CA GLY A 7 -10.56 -10.39 -11.78
C GLY A 7 -9.90 -10.97 -10.54
N LEU A 8 -9.41 -10.08 -9.71
CA LEU A 8 -8.78 -10.43 -8.44
C LEU A 8 -9.83 -10.55 -7.35
N ARG A 9 -9.69 -11.54 -6.50
CA ARG A 9 -10.62 -11.81 -5.40
C ARG A 9 -10.04 -11.40 -4.07
N LYS A 10 -8.80 -11.82 -3.80
CA LYS A 10 -8.11 -11.57 -2.55
C LYS A 10 -6.62 -11.45 -2.85
N VAL A 11 -6.00 -10.41 -2.32
CA VAL A 11 -4.55 -10.22 -2.46
C VAL A 11 -3.93 -9.91 -1.13
N GLN A 12 -2.63 -10.19 -1.01
CA GLN A 12 -1.82 -9.75 0.12
C GLN A 12 -0.75 -8.81 -0.36
N VAL A 13 -0.52 -7.76 0.40
CA VAL A 13 0.61 -6.84 0.21
C VAL A 13 1.57 -7.08 1.37
N THR A 14 2.82 -7.38 1.05
CA THR A 14 3.86 -7.59 2.07
C THR A 14 4.93 -6.52 1.92
N LEU A 15 5.47 -6.11 3.05
CA LEU A 15 6.52 -5.11 3.13
C LEU A 15 7.64 -5.63 4.02
N LYS A 16 8.87 -5.45 3.56
CA LYS A 16 10.06 -5.85 4.31
C LYS A 16 11.12 -4.77 4.16
N TRP A 17 11.88 -4.56 5.24
CA TRP A 17 13.06 -3.67 5.23
C TRP A 17 14.05 -4.14 6.28
N ASP A 18 15.29 -3.67 6.19
CA ASP A 18 16.28 -3.95 7.21
C ASP A 18 16.11 -3.00 8.40
N PRO A 19 16.28 -3.50 9.63
CA PRO A 19 16.24 -2.64 10.80
C PRO A 19 17.38 -1.63 10.78
N SER A 20 17.19 -0.51 11.49
CA SER A 20 18.25 0.49 11.61
C SER A 20 19.43 -0.05 12.41
N PRO A 21 20.64 0.52 12.22
CA PRO A 21 21.80 0.18 13.05
C PRO A 21 21.51 0.46 14.53
N ILE A 22 22.17 -0.28 15.39
CA ILE A 22 22.09 -0.10 16.84
C ILE A 22 22.47 1.34 17.19
N GLY A 23 21.62 2.01 17.97
CA GLY A 23 21.84 3.39 18.39
C GLY A 23 21.28 4.44 17.44
N ALA A 24 20.83 4.05 16.24
CA ALA A 24 20.13 4.94 15.32
C ALA A 24 18.62 4.91 15.56
N GLY A 25 17.91 5.92 15.10
CA GLY A 25 16.45 5.94 15.14
C GLY A 25 15.87 4.79 14.31
N ALA A 26 14.78 4.20 14.78
CA ALA A 26 14.17 3.06 14.12
C ALA A 26 13.72 3.40 12.69
N HIS A 27 13.91 2.46 11.77
CA HIS A 27 13.27 2.49 10.46
C HIS A 27 11.87 1.91 10.62
N ASP A 28 10.87 2.76 10.54
CA ASP A 28 9.46 2.38 10.71
C ASP A 28 8.70 2.72 9.45
N LEU A 29 8.39 1.71 8.67
CA LEU A 29 7.62 1.85 7.43
C LEU A 29 6.25 1.23 7.62
N ASP A 30 5.24 1.82 6.98
CA ASP A 30 3.88 1.31 7.06
C ASP A 30 3.25 1.18 5.68
N ILE A 31 2.47 0.12 5.51
CA ILE A 31 1.56 -0.03 4.38
C ILE A 31 0.31 0.80 4.68
N VAL A 32 -0.12 1.56 3.70
CA VAL A 32 -1.38 2.32 3.76
C VAL A 32 -2.24 1.93 2.56
N ALA A 33 -3.48 1.60 2.81
CA ALA A 33 -4.48 1.40 1.76
C ALA A 33 -5.57 2.45 1.90
N ALA A 34 -5.89 3.12 0.80
CA ALA A 34 -6.96 4.10 0.75
C ALA A 34 -8.04 3.61 -0.21
N THR A 35 -9.29 3.63 0.23
CA THR A 35 -10.43 3.15 -0.56
C THR A 35 -11.29 4.32 -0.98
N TYR A 36 -11.65 4.34 -2.25
CA TYR A 36 -12.38 5.46 -2.88
C TYR A 36 -13.69 4.97 -3.48
N THR A 37 -14.71 5.82 -3.38
CA THR A 37 -16.00 5.55 -4.02
C THR A 37 -15.94 5.91 -5.51
N ALA A 38 -16.89 5.39 -6.28
CA ALA A 38 -17.01 5.71 -7.71
C ALA A 38 -17.28 7.19 -7.94
N ASP A 39 -17.95 7.86 -6.99
CA ASP A 39 -18.27 9.29 -7.08
C ASP A 39 -17.06 10.19 -6.92
N ALA A 40 -16.06 9.73 -6.19
CA ALA A 40 -14.86 10.51 -5.89
C ALA A 40 -13.60 9.63 -5.93
N PRO A 41 -13.27 9.08 -7.12
CA PRO A 41 -12.17 8.11 -7.22
C PRO A 41 -10.79 8.73 -6.97
N HIS A 42 -10.68 10.03 -7.05
CA HIS A 42 -9.44 10.78 -6.83
C HIS A 42 -9.57 11.86 -5.75
N GLY A 43 -10.68 11.85 -5.04
CA GLY A 43 -10.95 12.82 -3.98
C GLY A 43 -10.52 12.32 -2.61
N THR A 44 -11.34 12.64 -1.62
CA THR A 44 -11.11 12.16 -0.25
C THR A 44 -11.42 10.66 -0.18
N PRO A 45 -10.53 9.85 0.41
CA PRO A 45 -10.83 8.43 0.56
C PRO A 45 -12.03 8.22 1.48
N ALA A 46 -12.80 7.18 1.20
CA ALA A 46 -13.90 6.78 2.07
C ALA A 46 -13.37 6.28 3.42
N TYR A 47 -12.24 5.58 3.40
CA TYR A 47 -11.51 5.19 4.61
C TYR A 47 -10.07 4.82 4.25
N LEU A 48 -9.25 4.78 5.30
CA LEU A 48 -7.84 4.36 5.22
C LEU A 48 -7.64 3.13 6.10
N VAL A 49 -6.70 2.27 5.70
CA VAL A 49 -6.27 1.14 6.53
C VAL A 49 -4.77 1.23 6.73
N HIS A 50 -4.34 1.28 7.96
CA HIS A 50 -2.95 1.26 8.40
C HIS A 50 -2.93 0.90 9.90
N PHE A 51 -1.77 0.98 10.54
CA PHE A 51 -1.62 0.56 11.93
C PHE A 51 -2.59 1.27 12.92
N ALA A 52 -3.04 2.46 12.60
CA ALA A 52 -3.93 3.25 13.47
C ALA A 52 -5.35 3.42 12.91
N SER A 53 -5.67 2.76 11.78
CA SER A 53 -6.98 2.90 11.13
C SER A 53 -7.41 1.57 10.52
N ARG A 54 -8.66 1.21 10.71
CA ARG A 54 -9.22 -0.06 10.22
C ARG A 54 -10.33 0.18 9.21
N SER A 55 -10.54 -0.81 8.34
CA SER A 55 -11.70 -0.77 7.44
C SER A 55 -12.98 -0.99 8.25
N PRO A 56 -14.07 -0.28 7.89
CA PRO A 56 -15.32 -0.41 8.63
C PRO A 56 -15.99 -1.78 8.49
N ASP A 57 -15.68 -2.51 7.42
CA ASP A 57 -16.31 -3.80 7.11
C ASP A 57 -15.36 -5.00 7.26
N GLY A 58 -14.11 -4.78 7.64
CA GLY A 58 -13.14 -5.84 7.82
C GLY A 58 -12.62 -6.47 6.53
N THR A 59 -12.87 -5.87 5.37
CA THR A 59 -12.44 -6.43 4.09
C THR A 59 -10.96 -6.18 3.78
N ILE A 60 -10.39 -5.14 4.37
CA ILE A 60 -8.96 -4.83 4.27
C ILE A 60 -8.40 -4.84 5.68
N THR A 61 -7.40 -5.68 5.92
CA THR A 61 -6.85 -5.88 7.27
C THR A 61 -5.33 -5.82 7.26
N LEU A 62 -4.78 -5.16 8.26
CA LEU A 62 -3.33 -5.20 8.52
C LEU A 62 -3.09 -6.39 9.45
N ASP A 63 -2.51 -7.45 8.93
CA ASP A 63 -2.36 -8.72 9.64
C ASP A 63 -1.09 -8.76 10.48
N ARG A 64 -0.07 -8.02 10.05
CA ARG A 64 1.20 -7.92 10.75
C ARG A 64 1.75 -6.51 10.61
N ASP A 65 2.23 -5.97 11.71
CA ASP A 65 2.80 -4.64 11.81
C ASP A 65 4.11 -4.71 12.60
N SER A 66 5.18 -4.15 12.04
CA SER A 66 6.47 -4.03 12.69
C SER A 66 6.90 -2.56 12.72
N ARG A 67 7.48 -2.14 13.84
CA ARG A 67 7.99 -0.77 14.00
C ARG A 67 9.49 -0.66 13.76
N THR A 68 10.18 -1.78 13.62
CA THR A 68 11.64 -1.81 13.59
C THR A 68 12.23 -2.53 12.40
N GLY A 69 11.45 -3.36 11.71
CA GLY A 69 11.95 -4.21 10.65
C GLY A 69 12.69 -5.45 11.16
N GLN A 70 12.65 -5.72 12.46
CA GLN A 70 13.30 -6.90 13.03
C GLN A 70 12.43 -8.14 12.88
N GLY A 71 13.08 -9.28 12.75
CA GLY A 71 12.42 -10.57 12.66
C GLY A 71 12.57 -11.23 11.30
N PHE A 72 11.98 -12.41 11.16
CA PHE A 72 12.04 -13.19 9.92
C PHE A 72 10.80 -12.94 9.08
N GLY A 73 10.96 -13.05 7.76
CA GLY A 73 9.87 -12.90 6.81
C GLY A 73 9.45 -11.44 6.62
N ALA A 74 8.22 -11.24 6.21
CA ALA A 74 7.68 -9.90 5.99
C ALA A 74 7.49 -9.15 7.31
N ASP A 75 7.82 -7.86 7.31
CA ASP A 75 7.67 -6.99 8.47
C ASP A 75 6.22 -6.50 8.62
N GLU A 76 5.56 -6.25 7.48
CA GLU A 76 4.13 -5.95 7.47
C GLU A 76 3.42 -6.80 6.44
N VAL A 77 2.18 -7.14 6.73
CA VAL A 77 1.31 -7.88 5.82
C VAL A 77 -0.08 -7.28 5.89
N MET A 78 -0.62 -6.94 4.72
CA MET A 78 -1.99 -6.44 4.59
C MET A 78 -2.76 -7.35 3.64
N THR A 79 -3.97 -7.73 4.02
CA THR A 79 -4.86 -8.54 3.21
C THR A 79 -6.01 -7.68 2.69
N LEU A 80 -6.25 -7.75 1.38
CA LEU A 80 -7.35 -7.06 0.72
C LEU A 80 -8.29 -8.11 0.14
N GLU A 81 -9.48 -8.22 0.72
CA GLU A 81 -10.53 -9.11 0.21
C GLU A 81 -11.41 -8.31 -0.76
N LEU A 82 -10.88 -8.09 -1.95
CA LEU A 82 -11.50 -7.20 -2.94
C LEU A 82 -12.91 -7.65 -3.32
N GLU A 83 -13.13 -8.95 -3.44
CA GLU A 83 -14.44 -9.50 -3.82
C GLU A 83 -15.54 -9.20 -2.80
N ARG A 84 -15.16 -8.88 -1.54
CA ARG A 84 -16.10 -8.55 -0.48
C ARG A 84 -16.39 -7.06 -0.35
N LEU A 85 -15.66 -6.23 -1.09
CA LEU A 85 -15.89 -4.78 -1.05
C LEU A 85 -17.26 -4.44 -1.65
N ALA A 86 -17.99 -3.56 -0.97
CA ALA A 86 -19.30 -3.11 -1.45
C ALA A 86 -19.18 -2.46 -2.83
N ALA A 87 -20.28 -2.52 -3.59
CA ALA A 87 -20.30 -2.01 -4.96
C ALA A 87 -20.01 -0.51 -5.07
N ALA A 88 -20.24 0.25 -4.01
CA ALA A 88 -19.94 1.68 -3.99
C ALA A 88 -18.44 1.98 -4.07
N TYR A 89 -17.58 1.06 -3.66
CA TYR A 89 -16.15 1.25 -3.70
C TYR A 89 -15.60 0.82 -5.06
N ALA A 90 -14.88 1.71 -5.71
CA ALA A 90 -14.43 1.51 -7.09
C ALA A 90 -12.91 1.50 -7.24
N ARG A 91 -12.18 1.94 -6.23
CA ARG A 91 -10.72 2.07 -6.33
C ARG A 91 -10.07 1.90 -4.96
N VAL A 92 -8.97 1.14 -4.92
CA VAL A 92 -8.12 1.03 -3.73
C VAL A 92 -6.69 1.36 -4.16
N VAL A 93 -6.06 2.29 -3.46
CA VAL A 93 -4.66 2.65 -3.70
C VAL A 93 -3.84 2.14 -2.52
N VAL A 94 -2.73 1.49 -2.83
CA VAL A 94 -1.82 0.96 -1.82
C VAL A 94 -0.49 1.69 -1.91
N GLY A 95 0.02 2.11 -0.77
CA GLY A 95 1.30 2.79 -0.68
C GLY A 95 2.09 2.39 0.56
N VAL A 96 3.30 2.92 0.61
CA VAL A 96 4.22 2.74 1.73
C VAL A 96 4.68 4.13 2.18
N VAL A 97 4.72 4.34 3.47
CA VAL A 97 5.17 5.61 4.04
C VAL A 97 6.14 5.36 5.19
N ILE A 98 7.17 6.20 5.28
CA ILE A 98 8.09 6.19 6.42
C ILE A 98 7.45 6.99 7.55
N GLN A 99 7.31 6.37 8.73
CA GLN A 99 6.77 7.03 9.91
C GLN A 99 7.78 8.02 10.45
N GLN A 100 7.50 9.29 10.27
CA GLN A 100 8.39 10.38 10.70
C GLN A 100 7.66 11.72 10.60
N ARG A 101 8.23 12.70 11.23
CA ARG A 101 7.84 14.10 11.03
C ARG A 101 8.77 14.72 10.01
N ASN A 102 8.26 15.65 9.22
CA ASN A 102 9.05 16.49 8.30
C ASN A 102 9.76 15.74 7.16
N ALA A 103 9.42 14.49 6.92
CA ALA A 103 9.96 13.70 5.80
C ALA A 103 11.50 13.70 5.73
N GLU A 104 12.17 13.57 6.88
CA GLU A 104 13.63 13.64 6.99
C GLU A 104 14.35 12.45 6.37
N LYS A 105 13.77 11.25 6.47
CA LYS A 105 14.31 10.05 5.85
C LYS A 105 13.68 9.82 4.49
N SER A 106 14.45 9.22 3.60
CA SER A 106 13.96 8.77 2.30
C SER A 106 14.16 7.26 2.18
N PHE A 107 13.58 6.65 1.15
CA PHE A 107 13.73 5.22 0.93
C PHE A 107 15.18 4.81 0.69
N SER A 108 16.01 5.70 0.16
CA SER A 108 17.44 5.42 0.01
C SER A 108 18.18 5.25 1.33
N ASP A 109 17.61 5.74 2.42
CA ASP A 109 18.21 5.59 3.76
C ASP A 109 17.89 4.24 4.40
N ILE A 110 16.97 3.46 3.81
CA ILE A 110 16.49 2.22 4.39
C ILE A 110 16.86 1.05 3.46
N PRO A 111 17.87 0.24 3.84
CA PRO A 111 18.33 -0.83 2.99
C PRO A 111 17.33 -1.97 2.85
N ASN A 112 17.38 -2.63 1.69
CA ASN A 112 16.65 -3.86 1.40
C ASN A 112 15.15 -3.76 1.60
N THR A 113 14.58 -2.60 1.27
CA THR A 113 13.13 -2.42 1.24
C THR A 113 12.54 -3.18 0.06
N GLY A 114 11.46 -3.90 0.31
CA GLY A 114 10.76 -4.64 -0.73
C GLY A 114 9.28 -4.73 -0.46
N VAL A 115 8.49 -4.51 -1.49
CA VAL A 115 7.04 -4.64 -1.45
C VAL A 115 6.65 -5.71 -2.46
N ARG A 116 5.77 -6.63 -2.05
CA ARG A 116 5.24 -7.66 -2.94
C ARG A 116 3.73 -7.68 -2.87
N ILE A 117 3.10 -7.91 -4.00
CA ILE A 117 1.65 -8.10 -4.09
C ILE A 117 1.42 -9.53 -4.58
N LEU A 118 0.69 -10.29 -3.78
CA LEU A 118 0.53 -11.73 -3.97
C LEU A 118 -0.94 -12.11 -4.09
N ASP A 119 -1.22 -13.04 -5.00
CA ASP A 119 -2.49 -13.76 -5.06
C ASP A 119 -2.17 -15.22 -4.70
N GLY A 120 -2.42 -15.58 -3.42
CA GLY A 120 -1.96 -16.86 -2.89
C GLY A 120 -0.45 -17.00 -3.06
N PRO A 121 0.04 -18.07 -3.71
CA PRO A 121 1.47 -18.27 -3.93
C PRO A 121 2.03 -17.47 -5.13
N VAL A 122 1.16 -16.83 -5.92
CA VAL A 122 1.56 -16.16 -7.15
C VAL A 122 1.88 -14.69 -6.88
N GLU A 123 3.10 -14.28 -7.24
CA GLU A 123 3.50 -12.88 -7.15
C GLU A 123 2.96 -12.12 -8.37
N LEU A 124 2.14 -11.10 -8.12
CA LEU A 124 1.56 -10.27 -9.17
C LEU A 124 2.43 -9.07 -9.50
N ALA A 125 3.11 -8.52 -8.50
CA ALA A 125 3.98 -7.36 -8.66
C ALA A 125 4.93 -7.28 -7.48
N SER A 126 6.08 -6.63 -7.69
CA SER A 126 7.04 -6.31 -6.63
C SER A 126 7.76 -5.01 -6.96
N ASP A 127 8.26 -4.35 -5.92
CA ASP A 127 9.04 -3.12 -6.07
C ASP A 127 9.98 -2.97 -4.88
N ASP A 128 11.18 -2.46 -5.13
CA ASP A 128 12.17 -2.20 -4.09
C ASP A 128 12.30 -0.71 -3.76
N LEU A 129 11.46 0.13 -4.34
CA LEU A 129 11.42 1.57 -4.19
C LEU A 129 12.68 2.30 -4.69
N SER A 130 13.55 1.60 -5.40
CA SER A 130 14.77 2.22 -5.96
C SER A 130 14.46 3.24 -7.06
N GLY A 131 13.27 3.18 -7.66
CA GLY A 131 12.82 4.15 -8.64
C GLY A 131 12.44 5.51 -8.04
N VAL A 132 12.27 5.58 -6.72
CA VAL A 132 11.91 6.81 -6.00
C VAL A 132 12.78 6.97 -4.74
N PRO A 133 14.11 6.98 -4.89
CA PRO A 133 15.01 6.89 -3.73
C PRO A 133 14.95 8.11 -2.81
N ALA A 134 14.62 9.27 -3.34
CA ALA A 134 14.53 10.50 -2.56
C ALA A 134 13.16 10.71 -1.89
N ALA A 135 12.20 9.83 -2.18
CA ALA A 135 10.85 9.94 -1.62
C ALA A 135 10.80 9.39 -0.20
N SER A 136 9.87 9.90 0.59
CA SER A 136 9.57 9.40 1.94
C SER A 136 8.26 8.63 1.98
N ALA A 137 7.50 8.66 0.91
CA ALA A 137 6.28 7.90 0.71
C ALA A 137 6.13 7.56 -0.76
N ALA A 138 5.43 6.48 -1.06
CA ALA A 138 5.19 6.10 -2.44
C ALA A 138 3.91 5.31 -2.57
N THR A 139 3.14 5.56 -3.62
CA THR A 139 2.10 4.61 -4.04
C THR A 139 2.77 3.53 -4.87
N ILE A 140 2.31 2.30 -4.68
CA ILE A 140 2.88 1.10 -5.32
C ILE A 140 1.95 0.61 -6.42
N ALA A 141 0.65 0.64 -6.15
CA ALA A 141 -0.33 0.04 -7.05
C ALA A 141 -1.71 0.60 -6.75
N GLU A 142 -2.58 0.46 -7.74
CA GLU A 142 -4.00 0.68 -7.53
C GLU A 142 -4.78 -0.54 -8.02
N PHE A 143 -5.91 -0.75 -7.38
CA PHE A 143 -6.89 -1.74 -7.79
C PHE A 143 -8.15 -1.01 -8.22
N THR A 144 -8.67 -1.32 -9.39
CA THR A 144 -9.88 -0.70 -9.92
C THR A 144 -10.82 -1.77 -10.45
N ARG A 145 -12.12 -1.46 -10.50
CA ARG A 145 -13.10 -2.34 -11.13
C ARG A 145 -13.17 -2.04 -12.63
N ASP A 146 -13.26 -3.09 -13.44
CA ASP A 146 -13.56 -2.95 -14.85
C ASP A 146 -15.09 -2.79 -15.06
N GLU A 147 -15.52 -2.72 -16.31
CA GLU A 147 -16.94 -2.57 -16.64
C GLU A 147 -17.81 -3.71 -16.12
N ALA A 148 -17.24 -4.90 -15.98
CA ALA A 148 -17.94 -6.06 -15.43
C ALA A 148 -17.91 -6.11 -13.90
N GLY A 149 -17.26 -5.14 -13.25
CA GLY A 149 -17.11 -5.10 -11.80
C GLY A 149 -15.96 -5.94 -11.26
N ALA A 150 -15.14 -6.50 -12.13
CA ALA A 150 -13.99 -7.30 -11.73
C ALA A 150 -12.81 -6.41 -11.33
N TRP A 151 -12.14 -6.77 -10.24
CA TRP A 151 -10.99 -6.02 -9.76
C TRP A 151 -9.74 -6.32 -10.58
N GLN A 152 -9.04 -5.27 -10.97
CA GLN A 152 -7.81 -5.34 -11.75
C GLN A 152 -6.69 -4.63 -11.01
N LEU A 153 -5.50 -5.19 -11.09
CA LEU A 153 -4.29 -4.57 -10.53
C LEU A 153 -3.58 -3.74 -11.60
N ARG A 154 -3.20 -2.54 -11.23
CA ARG A 154 -2.31 -1.69 -12.02
C ARG A 154 -1.14 -1.25 -11.16
N PRO A 155 0.07 -1.81 -11.37
CA PRO A 155 1.26 -1.33 -10.67
C PRO A 155 1.59 0.09 -11.14
N VAL A 156 1.71 1.01 -10.20
CA VAL A 156 2.06 2.42 -10.48
C VAL A 156 2.91 2.92 -9.33
N LEU A 157 4.18 3.20 -9.61
CA LEU A 157 5.09 3.74 -8.62
C LEU A 157 5.12 5.26 -8.73
N ARG A 158 4.69 5.95 -7.67
CA ARG A 158 4.77 7.41 -7.56
C ARG A 158 5.37 7.77 -6.22
N GLY A 159 6.44 8.56 -6.23
CA GLY A 159 7.08 9.03 -5.02
C GLY A 159 6.52 10.36 -4.54
N PHE A 160 6.53 10.55 -3.22
CA PHE A 160 6.09 11.77 -2.55
C PHE A 160 7.09 12.12 -1.45
N THR A 161 7.35 13.40 -1.29
CA THR A 161 8.06 13.92 -0.13
C THR A 161 6.98 14.43 0.82
N ALA A 162 6.52 13.55 1.70
CA ALA A 162 5.36 13.82 2.54
C ALA A 162 5.47 13.02 3.83
N ASP A 163 4.95 13.59 4.91
CA ASP A 163 4.75 12.83 6.14
C ASP A 163 3.50 11.92 6.00
N PRO A 164 3.23 11.03 6.97
CA PRO A 164 2.10 10.11 6.85
C PRO A 164 0.74 10.79 6.64
N ALA A 165 0.49 11.90 7.32
CA ALA A 165 -0.79 12.61 7.19
C ALA A 165 -0.94 13.25 5.81
N GLU A 166 0.11 13.90 5.33
CA GLU A 166 0.12 14.47 3.98
C GLU A 166 -0.03 13.40 2.91
N PHE A 167 0.65 12.28 3.09
CA PHE A 167 0.57 11.18 2.13
C PHE A 167 -0.85 10.63 2.01
N ALA A 168 -1.55 10.49 3.12
CA ALA A 168 -2.94 10.04 3.12
C ALA A 168 -3.83 10.94 2.26
N ASP A 169 -3.55 12.23 2.24
CA ASP A 169 -4.31 13.19 1.43
C ASP A 169 -3.91 13.16 -0.06
N LEU A 170 -2.66 12.81 -0.36
CA LEU A 170 -2.11 12.91 -1.71
C LEU A 170 -2.18 11.62 -2.51
N MET A 171 -2.18 10.48 -1.84
CA MET A 171 -1.97 9.18 -2.49
C MET A 171 -3.02 8.81 -3.54
N GLY A 172 -4.23 9.34 -3.42
CA GLY A 172 -5.31 9.06 -4.35
C GLY A 172 -5.46 10.07 -5.47
N ALA A 173 -4.67 11.12 -5.47
CA ALA A 173 -4.80 12.18 -6.47
C ALA A 173 -4.55 11.64 -7.88
N ALA A 174 -5.26 12.21 -8.85
CA ALA A 174 -5.05 11.85 -10.24
C ALA A 174 -3.63 12.25 -10.67
N PRO A 175 -3.00 11.46 -11.55
CA PRO A 175 -1.71 11.84 -12.12
C PRO A 175 -1.81 13.17 -12.86
N ALA A 176 -0.79 13.99 -12.71
CA ALA A 176 -0.73 15.28 -13.38
C ALA A 176 -0.54 15.10 -14.88
#